data_ff6714176c2b95be14ff54aebbc6dece
#
_entry.id   ff6714176c2b95be14ff54aebbc6dece
#
_cell.length_a   1.000
_cell.length_b   1.000
_cell.length_c   1.000
_cell.angle_alpha   90.00
_cell.angle_beta   90.00
_cell.angle_gamma   90.00
#
_symmetry.space_group_name_H-M   'P 1'
#
loop_
_entity.id
_entity.type
_entity.pdbx_description
1 polymer ?
#
loop_
_entity_poly.entity_id
_entity_poly.type
_entity_poly.pdbx_seq_one_letter_code
_entity_poly.pdbx_strand_id
1 'polypeptide(L)'
;DKKKKIIGYFLLFFLLTTFNNLYFIKSNKFNLVNIYVNGLEEKTNLKILQDLKIITFDNIFLLEKDFLQNVIESYDLVGSYKIKKIYPNSISVDIKKTEFLAIIYINQEKFLIGSNSKLIKYESFKKDLPIVFGKMEINNFLELIESLKKSNFNINNISEFYSYPSGRWDIKTKNNLLYKLPKEKLLSSLNFINDINKNKNFEGKNVIDLRNPNYLILSNGQ
;
A
#
# COMPACT_ATOMS: atom_id res chain seq x y z
N ASP A 1 -39.32 45.40 4.05
CA ASP A 1 -37.94 44.92 3.83
C ASP A 1 -37.80 43.40 3.66
N LYS A 2 -38.52 42.56 4.41
CA LYS A 2 -38.45 41.08 4.29
C LYS A 2 -38.89 40.60 2.92
N LYS A 3 -39.94 41.16 2.34
CA LYS A 3 -40.43 40.76 1.01
C LYS A 3 -39.41 41.06 -0.11
N LYS A 4 -38.69 42.16 -0.04
CA LYS A 4 -37.63 42.51 -1.01
C LYS A 4 -36.46 41.53 -0.93
N LYS A 5 -36.06 41.08 0.27
CA LYS A 5 -35.03 40.08 0.47
C LYS A 5 -35.43 38.71 -0.07
N ILE A 6 -36.68 38.28 0.13
CA ILE A 6 -37.22 37.03 -0.41
C ILE A 6 -37.21 37.03 -1.93
N ILE A 7 -37.65 38.14 -2.55
CA ILE A 7 -37.60 38.30 -4.02
C ILE A 7 -36.16 38.27 -4.51
N GLY A 8 -35.21 38.88 -3.81
CA GLY A 8 -33.80 38.83 -4.15
C GLY A 8 -33.22 37.40 -4.11
N TYR A 9 -33.56 36.61 -3.07
CA TYR A 9 -33.13 35.20 -2.99
C TYR A 9 -33.78 34.34 -4.09
N PHE A 10 -35.05 34.60 -4.43
CA PHE A 10 -35.74 33.90 -5.51
C PHE A 10 -35.10 34.19 -6.87
N LEU A 11 -34.73 35.46 -7.11
CA LEU A 11 -34.06 35.91 -8.33
C LEU A 11 -32.62 35.32 -8.41
N LEU A 12 -31.92 35.26 -7.30
CA LEU A 12 -30.60 34.61 -7.22
C LEU A 12 -30.71 33.10 -7.48
N PHE A 13 -31.70 32.44 -6.88
CA PHE A 13 -31.96 31.02 -7.11
C PHE A 13 -32.30 30.74 -8.58
N PHE A 14 -33.14 31.56 -9.18
CA PHE A 14 -33.51 31.45 -10.60
C PHE A 14 -32.30 31.70 -11.52
N LEU A 15 -31.45 32.66 -11.22
CA LEU A 15 -30.18 32.90 -11.89
C LEU A 15 -29.26 31.68 -11.79
N LEU A 16 -29.09 31.10 -10.61
CA LEU A 16 -28.27 29.92 -10.41
C LEU A 16 -28.79 28.66 -11.11
N THR A 17 -30.12 28.49 -11.18
CA THR A 17 -30.74 27.35 -11.88
C THR A 17 -30.75 27.49 -13.39
N THR A 18 -30.79 28.72 -13.93
CA THR A 18 -30.74 28.96 -15.37
C THR A 18 -29.32 29.00 -15.94
N PHE A 19 -28.29 29.06 -15.08
CA PHE A 19 -26.89 28.97 -15.48
C PHE A 19 -26.44 27.52 -15.79
N ASN A 20 -27.31 26.73 -16.43
CA ASN A 20 -26.94 25.44 -16.99
C ASN A 20 -26.26 25.66 -18.35
N ASN A 21 -25.13 26.39 -18.33
CA ASN A 21 -24.45 26.80 -19.55
C ASN A 21 -23.53 25.68 -20.06
N LEU A 22 -24.13 24.72 -20.79
CA LEU A 22 -23.41 23.66 -21.50
C LEU A 22 -22.35 24.21 -22.47
N TYR A 23 -22.51 25.43 -22.97
CA TYR A 23 -21.48 26.09 -23.77
C TYR A 23 -20.23 26.43 -23.00
N PHE A 24 -20.35 26.74 -21.71
CA PHE A 24 -19.18 26.98 -20.85
C PHE A 24 -18.40 25.71 -20.65
N ILE A 25 -19.08 24.59 -20.38
CA ILE A 25 -18.44 23.28 -20.20
C ILE A 25 -17.81 22.77 -21.50
N LYS A 26 -18.43 23.04 -22.66
CA LYS A 26 -17.92 22.66 -23.99
C LYS A 26 -16.81 23.58 -24.53
N SER A 27 -16.42 24.60 -23.79
CA SER A 27 -15.33 25.48 -24.20
C SER A 27 -13.99 24.74 -24.25
N ASN A 28 -13.23 24.88 -25.33
CA ASN A 28 -11.89 24.34 -25.49
C ASN A 28 -10.90 24.78 -24.40
N LYS A 29 -11.22 25.83 -23.64
CA LYS A 29 -10.43 26.28 -22.49
C LYS A 29 -10.33 25.25 -21.37
N PHE A 30 -11.29 24.32 -21.29
CA PHE A 30 -11.34 23.26 -20.28
C PHE A 30 -10.87 21.93 -20.81
N ASN A 31 -10.40 21.87 -22.05
CA ASN A 31 -9.78 20.65 -22.57
C ASN A 31 -8.42 20.46 -21.92
N LEU A 32 -8.19 19.23 -21.45
CA LEU A 32 -6.95 18.86 -20.78
C LEU A 32 -5.75 19.03 -21.72
N VAL A 33 -4.78 19.81 -21.30
CA VAL A 33 -3.55 20.09 -22.06
C VAL A 33 -2.32 19.55 -21.32
N ASN A 34 -2.27 19.77 -20.00
CA ASN A 34 -1.11 19.43 -19.21
C ASN A 34 -1.42 18.31 -18.21
N ILE A 35 -0.54 17.30 -18.18
CA ILE A 35 -0.57 16.22 -17.22
C ILE A 35 0.78 16.19 -16.51
N TYR A 36 0.76 16.31 -15.19
CA TYR A 36 1.95 16.23 -14.35
C TYR A 36 1.91 14.92 -13.57
N VAL A 37 2.98 14.12 -13.66
CA VAL A 37 3.12 12.85 -12.92
C VAL A 37 4.40 12.92 -12.11
N ASN A 38 4.28 12.74 -10.79
CA ASN A 38 5.38 12.84 -9.86
C ASN A 38 5.37 11.69 -8.85
N GLY A 39 6.53 11.38 -8.27
CA GLY A 39 6.65 10.52 -7.08
C GLY A 39 7.36 9.19 -7.30
N LEU A 40 7.54 8.75 -8.53
CA LEU A 40 8.36 7.60 -8.89
C LEU A 40 9.66 8.04 -9.58
N GLU A 41 10.43 7.09 -10.06
CA GLU A 41 11.61 7.36 -10.90
C GLU A 41 11.17 8.01 -12.22
N GLU A 42 11.98 8.93 -12.75
CA GLU A 42 11.67 9.73 -13.94
C GLU A 42 11.18 8.87 -15.12
N LYS A 43 11.87 7.76 -15.39
CA LYS A 43 11.49 6.82 -16.46
C LYS A 43 10.08 6.24 -16.27
N THR A 44 9.69 5.94 -15.04
CA THR A 44 8.36 5.40 -14.73
C THR A 44 7.31 6.49 -14.79
N ASN A 45 7.59 7.68 -14.27
CA ASN A 45 6.71 8.83 -14.39
C ASN A 45 6.41 9.18 -15.84
N LEU A 46 7.43 9.14 -16.72
CA LEU A 46 7.28 9.39 -18.15
C LEU A 46 6.39 8.33 -18.84
N LYS A 47 6.52 7.05 -18.46
CA LYS A 47 5.64 6.00 -18.99
C LYS A 47 4.18 6.23 -18.59
N ILE A 48 3.93 6.48 -17.31
CA ILE A 48 2.57 6.79 -16.82
C ILE A 48 2.02 8.02 -17.55
N LEU A 49 2.85 9.06 -17.72
CA LEU A 49 2.46 10.25 -18.46
C LEU A 49 2.08 9.93 -19.91
N GLN A 50 2.83 9.05 -20.58
CA GLN A 50 2.54 8.65 -21.96
C GLN A 50 1.21 7.91 -22.06
N ASP A 51 0.93 6.98 -21.12
CA ASP A 51 -0.32 6.23 -21.11
C ASP A 51 -1.52 7.13 -20.76
N LEU A 52 -1.31 8.14 -19.92
CA LEU A 52 -2.34 9.14 -19.60
C LEU A 52 -2.57 10.16 -20.74
N LYS A 53 -1.63 10.35 -21.65
CA LYS A 53 -1.79 11.31 -22.77
C LYS A 53 -2.95 10.98 -23.71
N ILE A 54 -3.46 9.76 -23.70
CA ILE A 54 -4.64 9.37 -24.49
C ILE A 54 -5.88 10.21 -24.18
N ILE A 55 -5.97 10.75 -22.96
CA ILE A 55 -7.07 11.64 -22.53
C ILE A 55 -6.78 13.13 -22.78
N THR A 56 -5.69 13.46 -23.46
CA THR A 56 -5.40 14.85 -23.82
C THR A 56 -6.50 15.34 -24.77
N PHE A 57 -6.98 16.55 -24.51
CA PHE A 57 -8.14 17.21 -25.16
C PHE A 57 -9.52 16.79 -24.64
N ASP A 58 -9.64 15.82 -23.75
CA ASP A 58 -10.87 15.58 -23.03
C ASP A 58 -11.19 16.75 -22.10
N ASN A 59 -12.48 17.02 -21.93
CA ASN A 59 -12.87 18.09 -21.03
C ASN A 59 -12.60 17.70 -19.57
N ILE A 60 -11.87 18.55 -18.84
CA ILE A 60 -11.46 18.29 -17.46
C ILE A 60 -12.64 18.02 -16.49
N PHE A 61 -13.84 18.56 -16.77
CA PHE A 61 -15.03 18.33 -15.97
C PHE A 61 -15.64 16.96 -16.22
N LEU A 62 -15.51 16.45 -17.46
CA LEU A 62 -16.05 15.16 -17.91
C LEU A 62 -15.05 14.02 -17.78
N LEU A 63 -13.84 14.31 -17.30
CA LEU A 63 -12.78 13.34 -17.17
C LEU A 63 -13.17 12.18 -16.26
N GLU A 64 -13.18 10.98 -16.82
CA GLU A 64 -13.51 9.74 -16.09
C GLU A 64 -12.39 9.36 -15.12
N LYS A 65 -12.79 9.29 -13.85
CA LYS A 65 -11.84 8.93 -12.77
C LYS A 65 -11.33 7.50 -12.91
N ASP A 66 -12.21 6.59 -13.32
CA ASP A 66 -11.91 5.16 -13.39
C ASP A 66 -10.82 4.85 -14.42
N PHE A 67 -10.82 5.55 -15.56
CA PHE A 67 -9.74 5.41 -16.53
C PHE A 67 -8.38 5.78 -15.93
N LEU A 68 -8.30 6.94 -15.26
CA LEU A 68 -7.07 7.39 -14.62
C LEU A 68 -6.59 6.40 -13.57
N GLN A 69 -7.52 5.88 -12.75
CA GLN A 69 -7.21 4.89 -11.72
C GLN A 69 -6.65 3.62 -12.34
N ASN A 70 -7.33 3.06 -13.34
CA ASN A 70 -6.90 1.83 -14.01
C ASN A 70 -5.50 1.95 -14.60
N VAL A 71 -5.19 3.07 -15.26
CA VAL A 71 -3.83 3.32 -15.80
C VAL A 71 -2.80 3.39 -14.69
N ILE A 72 -3.06 4.18 -13.63
CA ILE A 72 -2.09 4.35 -12.55
C ILE A 72 -1.90 3.05 -11.76
N GLU A 73 -2.98 2.33 -11.48
CA GLU A 73 -2.96 1.08 -10.71
C GLU A 73 -2.38 -0.10 -11.50
N SER A 74 -2.27 -0.01 -12.82
CA SER A 74 -1.56 -1.03 -13.62
C SER A 74 -0.06 -1.09 -13.34
N TYR A 75 0.53 -0.02 -12.79
CA TYR A 75 1.94 0.05 -12.45
C TYR A 75 2.22 -0.56 -11.07
N ASP A 76 3.06 -1.58 -11.02
CA ASP A 76 3.34 -2.34 -9.79
C ASP A 76 4.03 -1.52 -8.70
N LEU A 77 4.80 -0.50 -9.08
CA LEU A 77 5.50 0.37 -8.14
C LEU A 77 4.60 1.40 -7.44
N VAL A 78 3.34 1.52 -7.85
CA VAL A 78 2.39 2.46 -7.25
C VAL A 78 1.83 1.88 -5.95
N GLY A 79 2.15 2.51 -4.84
CA GLY A 79 1.61 2.16 -3.53
C GLY A 79 0.32 2.91 -3.22
N SER A 80 0.33 4.22 -3.42
CA SER A 80 -0.85 5.08 -3.33
C SER A 80 -0.67 6.30 -4.22
N TYR A 81 -1.75 6.97 -4.53
CA TYR A 81 -1.69 8.15 -5.39
C TYR A 81 -2.80 9.15 -5.04
N LYS A 82 -2.58 10.39 -5.47
CA LYS A 82 -3.56 11.47 -5.38
C LYS A 82 -3.66 12.19 -6.72
N ILE A 83 -4.87 12.27 -7.27
CA ILE A 83 -5.16 13.00 -8.50
C ILE A 83 -5.78 14.34 -8.12
N LYS A 84 -5.25 15.43 -8.66
CA LYS A 84 -5.76 16.79 -8.48
C LYS A 84 -6.06 17.40 -9.83
N LYS A 85 -7.28 17.93 -10.02
CA LYS A 85 -7.62 18.79 -11.14
C LYS A 85 -7.09 20.20 -10.86
N ILE A 86 -6.32 20.75 -11.78
CA ILE A 86 -5.78 22.11 -11.75
C ILE A 86 -6.45 22.88 -12.89
N TYR A 87 -7.51 23.58 -12.56
CA TYR A 87 -8.27 24.32 -13.54
C TYR A 87 -7.44 25.45 -14.16
N PRO A 88 -7.66 25.78 -15.45
CA PRO A 88 -8.76 25.28 -16.29
C PRO A 88 -8.50 23.94 -17.02
N ASN A 89 -7.26 23.51 -17.21
CA ASN A 89 -6.91 22.51 -18.23
C ASN A 89 -5.75 21.58 -17.86
N SER A 90 -5.50 21.37 -16.57
CA SER A 90 -4.37 20.55 -16.12
C SER A 90 -4.77 19.56 -15.04
N ILE A 91 -4.05 18.42 -14.96
CA ILE A 91 -4.13 17.48 -13.84
C ILE A 91 -2.74 17.22 -13.27
N SER A 92 -2.67 16.97 -11.96
CA SER A 92 -1.48 16.48 -11.27
C SER A 92 -1.77 15.13 -10.64
N VAL A 93 -0.89 14.18 -10.88
CA VAL A 93 -0.89 12.84 -10.29
C VAL A 93 0.33 12.74 -9.40
N ASP A 94 0.10 12.79 -8.10
CA ASP A 94 1.14 12.65 -7.08
C ASP A 94 1.14 11.20 -6.57
N ILE A 95 2.18 10.43 -6.85
CA ILE A 95 2.29 9.00 -6.57
C ILE A 95 3.24 8.78 -5.39
N LYS A 96 2.88 7.87 -4.49
CA LYS A 96 3.80 7.31 -3.50
C LYS A 96 4.21 5.91 -3.94
N LYS A 97 5.52 5.68 -3.98
CA LYS A 97 6.07 4.35 -4.26
C LYS A 97 5.63 3.36 -3.17
N THR A 98 5.34 2.12 -3.58
CA THR A 98 5.04 1.04 -2.64
C THR A 98 6.24 0.75 -1.73
N GLU A 99 5.98 0.40 -0.47
CA GLU A 99 7.00 -0.11 0.43
C GLU A 99 7.28 -1.57 0.07
N PHE A 100 8.55 -1.93 -0.03
CA PHE A 100 8.96 -3.33 -0.19
C PHE A 100 9.11 -3.96 1.19
N LEU A 101 8.35 -5.03 1.42
CA LEU A 101 8.21 -5.67 2.73
C LEU A 101 9.11 -6.88 2.90
N ALA A 102 9.27 -7.68 1.83
CA ALA A 102 10.06 -8.90 1.83
C ALA A 102 10.46 -9.31 0.42
N ILE A 103 11.32 -10.33 0.34
CA ILE A 103 11.72 -11.02 -0.89
C ILE A 103 11.06 -12.39 -0.92
N ILE A 104 10.58 -12.81 -2.08
CA ILE A 104 10.14 -14.18 -2.33
C ILE A 104 10.78 -14.69 -3.61
N TYR A 105 11.09 -15.97 -3.66
CA TYR A 105 11.57 -16.66 -4.86
C TYR A 105 10.46 -17.55 -5.42
N ILE A 106 10.09 -17.33 -6.68
CA ILE A 106 9.09 -18.12 -7.40
C ILE A 106 9.77 -18.63 -8.68
N ASN A 107 9.84 -19.94 -8.86
CA ASN A 107 10.52 -20.56 -10.00
C ASN A 107 11.96 -20.05 -10.21
N GLN A 108 12.70 -19.88 -9.11
CA GLN A 108 14.08 -19.34 -9.08
C GLN A 108 14.20 -17.85 -9.44
N GLU A 109 13.10 -17.18 -9.75
CA GLU A 109 13.09 -15.73 -9.97
C GLU A 109 12.80 -14.99 -8.67
N LYS A 110 13.51 -13.87 -8.45
CA LYS A 110 13.37 -13.00 -7.29
C LYS A 110 12.26 -11.98 -7.51
N PHE A 111 11.32 -11.94 -6.57
CA PHE A 111 10.28 -10.90 -6.51
C PHE A 111 10.33 -10.17 -5.17
N LEU A 112 9.96 -8.90 -5.20
CA LEU A 112 9.70 -8.09 -4.01
C LEU A 112 8.21 -8.10 -3.71
N ILE A 113 7.85 -8.25 -2.46
CA ILE A 113 6.46 -8.13 -2.01
C ILE A 113 6.20 -6.69 -1.62
N GLY A 114 5.32 -6.02 -2.35
CA GLY A 114 4.91 -4.65 -2.07
C GLY A 114 3.81 -4.55 -1.02
N SER A 115 3.76 -3.43 -0.32
CA SER A 115 2.65 -3.09 0.59
C SER A 115 1.32 -2.90 -0.13
N ASN A 116 1.34 -2.81 -1.46
CA ASN A 116 0.19 -2.74 -2.36
C ASN A 116 -0.31 -4.11 -2.83
N SER A 117 0.04 -5.19 -2.16
CA SER A 117 -0.34 -6.58 -2.49
C SER A 117 0.19 -7.09 -3.84
N LYS A 118 1.22 -6.47 -4.40
CA LYS A 118 1.79 -6.88 -5.68
C LYS A 118 3.15 -7.56 -5.52
N LEU A 119 3.43 -8.53 -6.40
CA LEU A 119 4.75 -9.10 -6.60
C LEU A 119 5.48 -8.29 -7.67
N ILE A 120 6.62 -7.72 -7.32
CA ILE A 120 7.31 -6.74 -8.14
C ILE A 120 8.67 -7.30 -8.54
N LYS A 121 8.91 -7.45 -9.84
CA LYS A 121 10.22 -7.79 -10.37
C LYS A 121 11.07 -6.52 -10.42
N TYR A 122 11.99 -6.35 -9.48
CA TYR A 122 12.81 -5.14 -9.35
C TYR A 122 14.26 -5.49 -9.08
N GLU A 123 15.09 -5.38 -10.10
CA GLU A 123 16.49 -5.85 -10.07
C GLU A 123 17.44 -4.91 -9.31
N SER A 124 17.12 -3.62 -9.28
CA SER A 124 18.02 -2.58 -8.74
C SER A 124 17.92 -2.38 -7.22
N PHE A 125 17.16 -3.22 -6.51
CA PHE A 125 16.93 -3.04 -5.08
C PHE A 125 18.07 -3.64 -4.24
N LYS A 126 18.76 -2.78 -3.49
CA LYS A 126 19.95 -3.15 -2.68
C LYS A 126 19.70 -3.23 -1.16
N LYS A 127 18.48 -2.95 -0.69
CA LYS A 127 18.19 -2.98 0.75
C LYS A 127 18.05 -4.43 1.22
N ASP A 128 18.57 -4.70 2.41
CA ASP A 128 18.39 -5.97 3.10
C ASP A 128 16.93 -6.12 3.55
N LEU A 129 16.20 -7.06 2.94
CA LEU A 129 14.82 -7.39 3.27
C LEU A 129 14.73 -8.85 3.71
N PRO A 130 13.79 -9.17 4.60
CA PRO A 130 13.54 -10.55 4.98
C PRO A 130 13.09 -11.39 3.79
N ILE A 131 13.44 -12.68 3.81
CA ILE A 131 13.06 -13.64 2.78
C ILE A 131 11.83 -14.42 3.25
N VAL A 132 10.88 -14.63 2.35
CA VAL A 132 9.70 -15.47 2.60
C VAL A 132 9.92 -16.84 1.98
N PHE A 133 9.78 -17.88 2.79
CA PHE A 133 9.84 -19.28 2.40
C PHE A 133 8.46 -19.93 2.49
N GLY A 134 8.22 -20.89 1.61
CA GLY A 134 6.97 -21.63 1.53
C GLY A 134 5.94 -20.98 0.58
N LYS A 135 4.84 -21.71 0.36
CA LYS A 135 3.73 -21.23 -0.46
C LYS A 135 2.86 -20.32 0.40
N MET A 136 2.69 -19.08 0.01
CA MET A 136 1.88 -18.11 0.74
C MET A 136 0.82 -17.45 -0.15
N GLU A 137 -0.22 -16.96 0.49
CA GLU A 137 -1.14 -15.97 -0.09
C GLU A 137 -0.71 -14.57 0.36
N ILE A 138 -0.65 -13.63 -0.57
CA ILE A 138 -0.15 -12.28 -0.29
C ILE A 138 -0.96 -11.59 0.81
N ASN A 139 -2.28 -11.77 0.81
CA ASN A 139 -3.16 -11.17 1.82
C ASN A 139 -2.82 -11.67 3.24
N ASN A 140 -2.59 -12.97 3.40
CA ASN A 140 -2.19 -13.54 4.69
C ASN A 140 -0.85 -13.00 5.18
N PHE A 141 0.09 -12.74 4.26
CA PHE A 141 1.35 -12.09 4.58
C PHE A 141 1.15 -10.63 5.02
N LEU A 142 0.29 -9.88 4.35
CA LEU A 142 0.01 -8.49 4.72
C LEU A 142 -0.68 -8.39 6.08
N GLU A 143 -1.57 -9.33 6.42
CA GLU A 143 -2.19 -9.43 7.75
C GLU A 143 -1.14 -9.70 8.84
N LEU A 144 -0.16 -10.58 8.57
CA LEU A 144 0.98 -10.79 9.45
C LEU A 144 1.77 -9.50 9.66
N ILE A 145 2.13 -8.80 8.57
CA ILE A 145 2.88 -7.54 8.62
C ILE A 145 2.10 -6.47 9.40
N GLU A 146 0.79 -6.38 9.21
CA GLU A 146 -0.07 -5.46 9.96
C GLU A 146 -0.08 -5.79 11.46
N SER A 147 -0.18 -7.07 11.80
CA SER A 147 -0.11 -7.54 13.19
C SER A 147 1.24 -7.24 13.83
N LEU A 148 2.34 -7.41 13.09
CA LEU A 148 3.68 -7.04 13.52
C LEU A 148 3.80 -5.52 13.74
N LYS A 149 3.26 -4.71 12.84
CA LYS A 149 3.25 -3.23 12.97
C LYS A 149 2.42 -2.75 14.19
N LYS A 150 1.33 -3.44 14.51
CA LYS A 150 0.49 -3.15 15.68
C LYS A 150 1.09 -3.65 17.00
N SER A 151 1.96 -4.63 16.93
CA SER A 151 2.69 -5.15 18.09
C SER A 151 3.93 -4.28 18.35
N ASN A 152 4.51 -4.46 19.53
CA ASN A 152 5.82 -3.85 19.84
C ASN A 152 7.01 -4.69 19.29
N PHE A 153 6.78 -5.63 18.38
CA PHE A 153 7.81 -6.48 17.81
C PHE A 153 8.72 -5.70 16.85
N ASN A 154 10.01 -5.85 16.97
CA ASN A 154 10.96 -5.16 16.10
C ASN A 154 11.05 -5.84 14.73
N ILE A 155 10.27 -5.37 13.78
CA ILE A 155 10.21 -5.91 12.40
C ILE A 155 11.57 -5.84 11.70
N ASN A 156 12.40 -4.83 12.00
CA ASN A 156 13.71 -4.67 11.35
C ASN A 156 14.71 -5.77 11.76
N ASN A 157 14.42 -6.50 12.81
CA ASN A 157 15.23 -7.63 13.24
C ASN A 157 14.86 -8.96 12.56
N ILE A 158 13.82 -8.98 11.73
CA ILE A 158 13.41 -10.20 11.01
C ILE A 158 14.35 -10.43 9.82
N SER A 159 14.81 -11.68 9.67
CA SER A 159 15.59 -12.15 8.52
C SER A 159 14.76 -13.04 7.58
N GLU A 160 13.87 -13.85 8.14
CA GLU A 160 13.14 -14.86 7.37
C GLU A 160 11.71 -15.03 7.90
N PHE A 161 10.79 -15.29 6.98
CA PHE A 161 9.41 -15.70 7.24
C PHE A 161 9.19 -17.10 6.66
N TYR A 162 8.55 -17.97 7.39
CA TYR A 162 8.18 -19.31 6.94
C TYR A 162 6.66 -19.44 6.92
N SER A 163 6.11 -19.62 5.73
CA SER A 163 4.67 -19.84 5.52
C SER A 163 4.35 -21.32 5.45
N TYR A 164 3.32 -21.73 6.16
CA TYR A 164 2.83 -23.10 6.16
C TYR A 164 1.45 -23.20 5.53
N PRO A 165 1.09 -24.36 4.91
CA PRO A 165 -0.23 -24.56 4.29
C PRO A 165 -1.40 -24.41 5.26
N SER A 166 -1.15 -24.56 6.57
CA SER A 166 -2.15 -24.33 7.63
C SER A 166 -2.52 -22.84 7.83
N GLY A 167 -1.84 -21.92 7.13
CA GLY A 167 -1.95 -20.47 7.34
C GLY A 167 -1.16 -19.95 8.54
N ARG A 168 -0.32 -20.80 9.15
CA ARG A 168 0.58 -20.44 10.23
C ARG A 168 1.87 -19.82 9.69
N TRP A 169 2.48 -18.99 10.52
CA TRP A 169 3.77 -18.38 10.25
C TRP A 169 4.79 -18.68 11.33
N ASP A 170 6.04 -18.92 10.93
CA ASP A 170 7.17 -18.85 11.81
C ASP A 170 8.08 -17.68 11.35
N ILE A 171 8.74 -17.03 12.30
CA ILE A 171 9.58 -15.86 12.06
C ILE A 171 10.97 -16.13 12.62
N LYS A 172 12.00 -15.95 11.78
CA LYS A 172 13.39 -16.03 12.23
C LYS A 172 14.00 -14.62 12.25
N THR A 173 14.69 -14.31 13.31
CA THR A 173 15.38 -13.03 13.46
C THR A 173 16.83 -13.11 13.01
N LYS A 174 17.44 -11.95 12.81
CA LYS A 174 18.88 -11.81 12.50
C LYS A 174 19.80 -12.42 13.58
N ASN A 175 19.32 -12.52 14.81
CA ASN A 175 20.02 -13.17 15.92
C ASN A 175 19.76 -14.69 16.01
N ASN A 176 19.25 -15.31 14.93
CA ASN A 176 18.93 -16.71 14.83
C ASN A 176 17.85 -17.23 15.81
N LEU A 177 17.02 -16.36 16.39
CA LEU A 177 15.86 -16.77 17.17
C LEU A 177 14.70 -17.11 16.22
N LEU A 178 14.13 -18.30 16.39
CA LEU A 178 12.97 -18.77 15.65
C LEU A 178 11.72 -18.70 16.53
N TYR A 179 10.75 -17.91 16.13
CA TYR A 179 9.44 -17.82 16.77
C TYR A 179 8.42 -18.61 15.95
N LYS A 180 7.86 -19.67 16.55
CA LYS A 180 6.74 -20.42 15.95
C LYS A 180 5.45 -19.82 16.43
N LEU A 181 4.73 -19.15 15.52
CA LEU A 181 3.54 -18.37 15.86
C LEU A 181 2.26 -19.21 15.75
N PRO A 182 1.25 -18.95 16.58
CA PRO A 182 -0.06 -19.54 16.43
C PRO A 182 -0.78 -18.93 15.24
N LYS A 183 -1.75 -19.66 14.68
CA LYS A 183 -2.65 -19.10 13.65
C LYS A 183 -3.63 -18.09 14.24
N GLU A 184 -4.17 -18.39 15.41
CA GLU A 184 -5.11 -17.52 16.13
C GLU A 184 -4.40 -16.71 17.22
N LYS A 185 -4.99 -15.57 17.59
CA LYS A 185 -4.45 -14.67 18.63
C LYS A 185 -3.00 -14.19 18.36
N LEU A 186 -2.66 -14.01 17.10
CA LEU A 186 -1.32 -13.65 16.65
C LEU A 186 -0.80 -12.39 17.37
N LEU A 187 -1.60 -11.32 17.44
CA LEU A 187 -1.19 -10.05 18.05
C LEU A 187 -0.83 -10.21 19.55
N SER A 188 -1.63 -10.97 20.30
CA SER A 188 -1.33 -11.23 21.72
C SER A 188 -0.05 -12.03 21.91
N SER A 189 0.21 -13.00 21.02
CA SER A 189 1.45 -13.79 21.04
C SER A 189 2.67 -12.94 20.69
N LEU A 190 2.55 -12.03 19.72
CA LEU A 190 3.61 -11.09 19.37
C LEU A 190 3.92 -10.12 20.52
N ASN A 191 2.91 -9.63 21.22
CA ASN A 191 3.12 -8.78 22.41
C ASN A 191 3.79 -9.56 23.53
N PHE A 192 3.41 -10.84 23.75
CA PHE A 192 4.02 -11.70 24.75
C PHE A 192 5.51 -11.98 24.47
N ILE A 193 5.92 -12.10 23.20
CA ILE A 193 7.33 -12.21 22.80
C ILE A 193 8.18 -11.07 23.38
N ASN A 194 7.66 -9.84 23.37
CA ASN A 194 8.41 -8.70 23.89
C ASN A 194 8.65 -8.80 25.39
N ASP A 195 7.68 -9.32 26.12
CA ASP A 195 7.81 -9.52 27.57
C ASP A 195 8.79 -10.65 27.88
N ILE A 196 8.79 -11.70 27.06
CA ILE A 196 9.80 -12.79 27.16
C ILE A 196 11.19 -12.24 26.90
N ASN A 197 11.39 -11.48 25.82
CA ASN A 197 12.71 -10.97 25.42
C ASN A 197 13.33 -10.02 26.47
N LYS A 198 12.54 -9.41 27.33
CA LYS A 198 13.03 -8.63 28.48
C LYS A 198 13.51 -9.50 29.63
N ASN A 199 13.22 -10.79 29.62
CA ASN A 199 13.45 -11.69 30.73
C ASN A 199 14.73 -12.49 30.50
N LYS A 200 15.80 -12.20 31.23
CA LYS A 200 17.12 -12.84 31.09
C LYS A 200 17.13 -14.37 31.26
N ASN A 201 16.06 -14.94 31.81
CA ASN A 201 15.92 -16.39 32.02
C ASN A 201 15.82 -17.20 30.71
N PHE A 202 15.74 -16.57 29.57
CA PHE A 202 15.59 -17.19 28.24
C PHE A 202 16.87 -17.09 27.39
N GLU A 203 17.97 -16.59 27.98
CA GLU A 203 19.26 -16.54 27.28
C GLU A 203 19.71 -17.97 26.88
N GLY A 204 20.21 -18.10 25.65
CA GLY A 204 20.70 -19.37 25.10
C GLY A 204 19.64 -20.28 24.47
N LYS A 205 18.36 -19.83 24.39
CA LYS A 205 17.32 -20.54 23.65
C LYS A 205 17.18 -19.96 22.23
N ASN A 206 17.16 -20.87 21.25
CA ASN A 206 17.08 -20.46 19.84
C ASN A 206 15.67 -20.61 19.21
N VAL A 207 14.78 -21.36 19.91
CA VAL A 207 13.41 -21.59 19.44
C VAL A 207 12.40 -21.24 20.53
N ILE A 208 11.47 -20.40 20.20
CA ILE A 208 10.35 -19.99 21.07
C ILE A 208 9.06 -20.40 20.37
N ASP A 209 8.41 -21.44 20.90
CA ASP A 209 7.19 -21.99 20.32
C ASP A 209 5.95 -21.50 21.09
N LEU A 210 5.12 -20.71 20.41
CA LEU A 210 3.90 -20.09 20.92
C LEU A 210 2.64 -20.69 20.29
N ARG A 211 2.75 -21.82 19.59
CA ARG A 211 1.61 -22.45 18.89
C ARG A 211 0.54 -22.96 19.84
N ASN A 212 0.94 -23.34 21.04
CA ASN A 212 -0.01 -23.74 22.07
C ASN A 212 -0.34 -22.51 22.95
N PRO A 213 -1.62 -22.10 23.06
CA PRO A 213 -1.98 -20.91 23.85
C PRO A 213 -1.72 -21.05 25.36
N ASN A 214 -1.56 -22.27 25.85
CA ASN A 214 -1.38 -22.54 27.29
C ASN A 214 0.06 -22.82 27.69
N TYR A 215 0.95 -23.06 26.75
CA TYR A 215 2.34 -23.48 27.03
C TYR A 215 3.33 -22.74 26.14
N LEU A 216 4.35 -22.19 26.77
CA LEU A 216 5.54 -21.69 26.11
C LEU A 216 6.59 -22.82 26.09
N ILE A 217 7.00 -23.23 24.90
CA ILE A 217 8.05 -24.23 24.74
C ILE A 217 9.32 -23.54 24.27
N LEU A 218 10.38 -23.73 25.04
CA LEU A 218 11.71 -23.20 24.74
C LEU A 218 12.64 -24.35 24.42
N SER A 219 13.34 -24.28 23.31
CA SER A 219 14.33 -25.30 22.95
C SER A 219 15.60 -24.67 22.36
N ASN A 220 16.70 -25.43 22.44
CA ASN A 220 17.88 -25.14 21.62
C ASN A 220 17.57 -25.75 20.25
N GLY A 221 17.55 -24.93 19.19
CA GLY A 221 17.39 -25.44 17.83
C GLY A 221 18.55 -26.42 17.53
N GLN A 222 18.21 -27.54 16.91
CA GLN A 222 19.18 -28.42 16.27
C GLN A 222 19.66 -27.82 14.97
#